data_1e0bb0f69d5e1d6be1e563bbbfedf89b
#
_entry.id   1e0bb0f69d5e1d6be1e563bbbfedf89b
#
_cell.length_a   1.000
_cell.length_b   1.000
_cell.length_c   1.000
_cell.angle_alpha   90.00
_cell.angle_beta   90.00
_cell.angle_gamma   90.00
#
_symmetry.space_group_name_H-M   'P 1'
#
loop_
_entity.id
_entity.type
_entity.pdbx_description
1 polymer ?
#
loop_
_entity_poly.entity_id
_entity_poly.type
_entity_poly.pdbx_seq_one_letter_code
_entity_poly.pdbx_strand_id
1 'polypeptide(L)' 'DFVTRNGAQIHQLIQVCYDMTSPKTEKREITSLIECAEELKCNNLLIITNNDEREINKDGYNIKVVPFVKFASAFHHF' A
#
# COMPACT_ATOMS: atom_id res chain seq x y z
N ASP A 1 1.79 -7.84 -5.08
CA ASP A 1 0.62 -7.53 -4.25
C ASP A 1 0.49 -8.54 -3.13
N PHE A 2 0.33 -8.04 -1.91
CA PHE A 2 0.27 -8.90 -0.75
C PHE A 2 -0.98 -8.59 0.07
N VAL A 3 -1.54 -9.63 0.65
CA VAL A 3 -2.68 -9.52 1.55
C VAL A 3 -2.30 -10.15 2.88
N THR A 4 -2.41 -9.38 3.97
CA THR A 4 -2.20 -9.95 5.29
C THR A 4 -3.56 -10.27 5.90
N ARG A 5 -3.66 -11.41 6.56
CA ARG A 5 -4.90 -11.91 7.12
C ARG A 5 -4.75 -12.29 8.58
N ASN A 6 -5.86 -12.19 9.30
CA ASN A 6 -5.98 -12.74 10.65
C ASN A 6 -7.29 -13.52 10.67
N GLY A 7 -7.19 -14.85 10.55
CA GLY A 7 -8.36 -15.69 10.38
C GLY A 7 -9.02 -15.41 9.02
N ALA A 8 -10.31 -15.12 9.03
CA ALA A 8 -11.08 -14.82 7.82
C ALA A 8 -11.02 -13.35 7.43
N GLN A 9 -10.42 -12.50 8.27
CA GLN A 9 -10.37 -11.07 8.01
C GLN A 9 -9.08 -10.67 7.32
N ILE A 10 -9.18 -9.69 6.40
CA ILE A 10 -8.03 -9.14 5.73
C ILE A 10 -7.55 -7.92 6.52
N HIS A 11 -6.33 -7.97 7.03
CA HIS A 11 -5.76 -6.92 7.85
C HIS A 11 -5.21 -5.78 7.03
N GLN A 12 -4.54 -6.09 5.94
CA GLN A 12 -3.82 -5.07 5.18
C GLN A 12 -3.62 -5.52 3.75
N LEU A 13 -3.72 -4.57 2.83
CA LEU A 13 -3.35 -4.77 1.43
C LEU A 13 -2.03 -4.06 1.20
N ILE A 14 -1.05 -4.79 0.71
CA ILE A 14 0.29 -4.25 0.47
C ILE A 14 0.60 -4.39 -1.01
N GLN A 15 0.96 -3.28 -1.64
CA GLN A 15 1.38 -3.25 -3.03
C GLN A 15 2.81 -2.75 -3.12
N VAL A 16 3.64 -3.43 -3.91
CA VAL A 16 5.02 -3.02 -4.12
C VAL A 16 5.12 -2.34 -5.48
N CYS A 17 5.57 -1.10 -5.47
CA CYS A 17 5.78 -0.33 -6.68
C CYS A 17 7.04 0.51 -6.48
N TYR A 18 8.15 0.08 -7.04
CA TYR A 18 9.43 0.74 -6.80
C TYR A 18 9.46 2.19 -7.24
N ASP A 19 8.88 2.48 -8.39
CA ASP A 19 8.95 3.82 -8.95
C ASP A 19 7.57 4.40 -9.13
N MET A 20 7.22 5.35 -8.26
CA MET A 20 5.96 6.09 -8.34
C MET A 20 6.18 7.55 -8.74
N THR A 21 7.29 7.86 -9.40
CA THR A 21 7.55 9.23 -9.84
C THR A 21 6.72 9.64 -11.03
N SER A 22 6.31 8.69 -11.87
CA SER A 22 5.44 8.96 -13.01
C SER A 22 4.00 9.11 -12.54
N PRO A 23 3.33 10.25 -12.85
CA PRO A 23 1.91 10.43 -12.47
C PRO A 23 1.00 9.34 -13.05
N LYS A 24 1.33 8.83 -14.22
CA LYS A 24 0.56 7.77 -14.86
C LYS A 24 0.67 6.46 -14.09
N THR A 25 1.88 6.10 -13.67
CA THR A 25 2.12 4.92 -12.87
C THR A 25 1.43 5.05 -11.51
N GLU A 26 1.59 6.21 -10.87
CA GLU A 26 0.96 6.46 -9.58
C GLU A 26 -0.55 6.28 -9.65
N LYS A 27 -1.18 6.87 -10.65
CA LYS A 27 -2.63 6.79 -10.81
C LYS A 27 -3.08 5.35 -11.01
N ARG A 28 -2.36 4.60 -11.84
CA ARG A 28 -2.69 3.21 -12.13
C ARG A 28 -2.59 2.34 -10.86
N GLU A 29 -1.51 2.52 -10.11
CA GLU A 29 -1.29 1.71 -8.90
C GLU A 29 -2.29 2.04 -7.81
N ILE A 30 -2.61 3.32 -7.64
CA ILE A 30 -3.61 3.73 -6.65
C ILE A 30 -4.98 3.21 -7.02
N THR A 31 -5.37 3.33 -8.28
CA THR A 31 -6.66 2.84 -8.75
C THR A 31 -6.80 1.34 -8.53
N SER A 32 -5.77 0.59 -8.88
CA SER A 32 -5.75 -0.86 -8.71
C SER A 32 -5.90 -1.25 -7.24
N LEU A 33 -5.18 -0.56 -6.36
CA LEU A 33 -5.22 -0.86 -4.93
C LEU A 33 -6.59 -0.54 -4.33
N ILE A 34 -7.20 0.57 -4.72
CA ILE A 34 -8.53 0.95 -4.24
C ILE A 34 -9.58 -0.05 -4.72
N GLU A 35 -9.51 -0.48 -5.97
CA GLU A 35 -10.42 -1.49 -6.49
C GLU A 35 -10.34 -2.78 -5.67
N CYS A 36 -9.12 -3.20 -5.35
CA CYS A 36 -8.90 -4.37 -4.53
C CYS A 36 -9.44 -4.15 -3.11
N ALA A 37 -9.23 -2.96 -2.55
CA ALA A 37 -9.71 -2.61 -1.22
C ALA A 37 -11.23 -2.68 -1.14
N GLU A 38 -11.91 -2.20 -2.16
CA GLU A 38 -13.36 -2.24 -2.21
C GLU A 38 -13.88 -3.67 -2.32
N GLU A 39 -13.23 -4.48 -3.15
CA GLU A 39 -13.63 -5.88 -3.33
C GLU A 39 -13.43 -6.67 -2.04
N LEU A 40 -12.31 -6.45 -1.36
CA LEU A 40 -11.96 -7.21 -0.15
C LEU A 40 -12.40 -6.53 1.14
N LYS A 41 -13.02 -5.36 1.05
CA LYS A 41 -13.51 -4.57 2.20
C LYS A 41 -12.41 -4.31 3.21
N CYS A 42 -11.28 -3.81 2.72
CA CYS A 42 -10.11 -3.52 3.55
C CYS A 42 -9.73 -2.06 3.40
N ASN A 43 -9.55 -1.38 4.54
CA ASN A 43 -9.20 0.05 4.55
C ASN A 43 -7.73 0.31 4.83
N ASN A 44 -6.98 -0.72 5.17
CA ASN A 44 -5.58 -0.57 5.54
C ASN A 44 -4.72 -0.82 4.31
N LEU A 45 -4.31 0.27 3.65
CA LEU A 45 -3.63 0.22 2.37
C LEU A 45 -2.21 0.74 2.48
N LEU A 46 -1.28 -0.01 1.92
CA LEU A 46 0.14 0.32 1.97
C LEU A 46 0.78 0.11 0.61
N ILE A 47 1.56 1.09 0.16
CA ILE A 47 2.39 0.95 -1.03
C ILE A 47 3.84 1.04 -0.59
N ILE A 48 4.63 0.05 -0.98
CA ILE A 48 6.07 0.03 -0.70
C ILE A 48 6.80 0.47 -1.95
N THR A 49 7.62 1.51 -1.81
CA THR A 49 8.37 2.10 -2.91
C THR A 49 9.87 1.98 -2.67
N ASN A 50 10.65 2.47 -3.63
CA ASN A 50 12.09 2.52 -3.47
C ASN A 50 12.50 3.57 -2.41
N ASN A 51 12.05 4.82 -2.57
CA ASN A 51 12.44 5.89 -1.65
C ASN A 51 11.39 6.99 -1.45
N ASP A 52 10.14 6.71 -1.75
CA ASP A 52 9.06 7.69 -1.57
C ASP A 52 8.35 7.45 -0.23
N GLU A 53 8.03 8.52 0.46
CA GLU A 53 7.31 8.45 1.73
C GLU A 53 6.26 9.56 1.80
N ARG A 54 4.99 9.17 1.81
CA ARG A 54 3.88 10.14 1.87
C ARG A 54 2.58 9.41 2.17
N GLU A 55 1.51 10.19 2.30
CA GLU A 55 0.16 9.65 2.43
C GLU A 55 -0.68 10.18 1.28
N ILE A 56 -1.53 9.33 0.76
CA ILE A 56 -2.44 9.67 -0.32
C ILE A 56 -3.86 9.42 0.14
N ASN A 57 -4.70 10.43 0.03
CA ASN A 57 -6.12 10.30 0.34
C ASN A 57 -6.91 10.37 -0.95
N LYS A 58 -7.64 9.32 -1.26
CA LYS A 58 -8.42 9.25 -2.48
C LYS A 58 -9.66 8.37 -2.27
N ASP A 59 -10.81 8.85 -2.73
CA ASP A 59 -12.06 8.11 -2.68
C ASP A 59 -12.40 7.58 -1.28
N GLY A 60 -12.03 8.34 -0.25
CA GLY A 60 -12.29 7.96 1.13
C GLY A 60 -11.26 7.01 1.72
N TYR A 61 -10.25 6.62 0.95
CA TYR A 61 -9.18 5.76 1.44
C TYR A 61 -7.93 6.56 1.75
N ASN A 62 -7.24 6.16 2.82
CA ASN A 62 -5.93 6.69 3.16
C ASN A 62 -4.89 5.63 2.82
N ILE A 63 -4.01 5.94 1.90
CA ILE A 63 -2.97 5.03 1.45
C ILE A 63 -1.63 5.52 1.96
N LYS A 64 -0.93 4.67 2.71
CA LYS A 64 0.41 5.00 3.18
C LYS A 64 1.43 4.52 2.15
N VAL A 65 2.34 5.42 1.78
CA VAL A 65 3.43 5.11 0.87
C VAL A 65 4.71 5.18 1.66
N VAL A 66 5.46 4.09 1.71
CA VAL A 66 6.69 4.02 2.51
C VAL A 66 7.83 3.43 1.69
N PRO A 67 9.08 3.85 1.96
CA PRO A 67 10.23 3.24 1.31
C PRO A 67 10.48 1.85 1.88
N PHE A 68 11.01 0.98 1.04
CA PHE A 68 11.26 -0.41 1.43
C PHE A 68 12.13 -0.52 2.68
N VAL A 69 13.16 0.30 2.79
CA VAL A 69 14.06 0.29 3.95
C VAL A 69 13.29 0.52 5.24
N LYS A 70 12.38 1.47 5.22
CA LYS A 70 11.57 1.77 6.42
C LYS A 70 10.60 0.64 6.72
N PHE A 71 9.99 0.06 5.71
CA PHE A 71 9.09 -1.08 5.88
C PHE A 71 9.83 -2.26 6.48
N ALA A 72 10.98 -2.61 5.92
CA ALA A 72 11.78 -3.73 6.40
C ALA A 72 12.24 -3.52 7.84
N SER A 73 12.63 -2.30 8.20
CA SER A 73 13.08 -1.98 9.55
C SER A 73 11.99 -2.19 10.59
N ALA A 74 10.73 -1.97 10.21
CA ALA A 74 9.61 -2.15 11.13
C ALA A 74 9.42 -3.60 11.55
N PHE A 75 9.96 -4.56 10.81
CA PHE A 75 9.84 -5.97 11.10
C PHE A 75 11.09 -6.57 11.72
N HIS A 76 12.12 -5.77 11.93
CA HIS A 76 13.36 -6.20 12.56
C HIS A 76 13.39 -5.71 14.00
N HIS A 77 13.09 -6.59 14.92
CA HIS A 77 13.14 -6.30 16.34
C HIS A 77 14.33 -7.04 16.92
N PHE A 78 15.41 -6.35 17.03
CA PHE A 78 16.63 -6.94 17.58
C PHE A 78 16.99 -6.32 18.90
#